data_5b4b97def86c92e9f46fe221fb377634
#
_entry.id   5b4b97def86c92e9f46fe221fb377634
#
_cell.length_a   1.000
_cell.length_b   1.000
_cell.length_c   1.000
_cell.angle_alpha   90.00
_cell.angle_beta   90.00
_cell.angle_gamma   90.00
#
_symmetry.space_group_name_H-M   'P 1'
#
loop_
_entity.id
_entity.type
_entity.pdbx_description
1 polymer ?
#
loop_
_entity_poly.entity_id
_entity_poly.type
_entity_poly.pdbx_seq_one_letter_code
_entity_poly.pdbx_strand_id
1 'polypeptide(L)'
;RQGDIICDGPGLLADVSQTFTPDADVQEFAKNYIPQRIIECQEKGIVFENNPQVRLSNASWVSSNAKGGLDNRPLRLKLGWTWYYHTVATNGMTDERLPDGSTIGQKYAAQINNLHDCRLSNPIAVNLSVITKDNYILLGQRSHAVQIFQGSYQPAVSGAGQPEDVDGDGVYDPFQTALRETAEECTGQLHPAPTADDVTFFGLARWMKTRFPFLFGEIRLREATAKEVMSYEPTHKWEGERLALPFTVESVTQWCADRYRDQYYGRVGATISAPIFSLLQSLRYAYPDQWPEVIRRLDLPEIPPPDRS
;
A
#
# COMPACT_ATOMS: atom_id res chain seq x y z
N ARG A 1 10.94 -17.26 7.58
CA ARG A 1 10.27 -16.06 7.05
C ARG A 1 10.71 -14.86 7.87
N GLN A 2 11.33 -13.87 7.26
CA GLN A 2 11.66 -12.63 7.94
C GLN A 2 10.40 -11.78 8.05
N GLY A 3 9.92 -11.50 9.28
CA GLY A 3 8.73 -10.72 9.57
C GLY A 3 7.45 -11.57 9.61
N ASP A 4 7.23 -12.32 10.68
CA ASP A 4 5.97 -13.03 10.87
C ASP A 4 4.82 -12.03 11.02
N ILE A 5 3.87 -12.10 10.10
CA ILE A 5 2.61 -11.37 10.19
C ILE A 5 1.57 -12.36 10.70
N ILE A 6 0.94 -12.01 11.82
CA ILE A 6 -0.16 -12.78 12.40
C ILE A 6 -1.46 -12.05 12.05
N CYS A 7 -2.31 -12.68 11.27
CA CYS A 7 -3.63 -12.16 10.94
C CYS A 7 -4.66 -12.74 11.91
N ASP A 8 -5.18 -11.89 12.80
CA ASP A 8 -6.28 -12.24 13.69
C ASP A 8 -7.58 -11.66 13.13
N GLY A 9 -8.52 -12.51 12.84
CA GLY A 9 -9.89 -12.12 12.53
C GLY A 9 -10.82 -13.27 12.90
N PRO A 10 -12.03 -13.01 13.40
CA PRO A 10 -13.03 -14.06 13.47
C PRO A 10 -13.27 -14.52 12.03
N GLY A 11 -13.00 -15.79 11.75
CA GLY A 11 -13.12 -16.45 10.46
C GLY A 11 -13.68 -15.55 9.35
N LEU A 12 -12.80 -14.87 8.63
CA LEU A 12 -13.21 -13.91 7.60
C LEU A 12 -14.16 -14.52 6.56
N LEU A 13 -14.17 -15.85 6.42
CA LEU A 13 -15.14 -16.55 5.59
C LEU A 13 -16.57 -16.44 6.10
N ALA A 14 -16.78 -16.19 7.39
CA ALA A 14 -18.07 -16.52 7.96
C ALA A 14 -19.15 -15.51 7.60
N ASP A 15 -18.82 -14.24 7.39
CA ASP A 15 -19.90 -13.29 7.22
C ASP A 15 -19.46 -11.92 6.67
N VAL A 16 -19.47 -11.79 5.35
CA VAL A 16 -19.37 -10.48 4.69
C VAL A 16 -20.49 -9.53 5.17
N SER A 17 -21.51 -10.04 5.89
CA SER A 17 -22.59 -9.25 6.47
C SER A 17 -22.14 -8.44 7.70
N GLN A 18 -21.08 -8.84 8.39
CA GLN A 18 -20.48 -8.06 9.49
C GLN A 18 -19.40 -7.07 8.95
N THR A 19 -19.73 -6.37 7.90
CA THR A 19 -18.84 -5.39 7.32
C THR A 19 -18.85 -4.09 8.12
N PHE A 20 -17.73 -3.39 8.05
CA PHE A 20 -17.66 -2.02 8.55
C PHE A 20 -18.74 -1.15 7.88
N THR A 21 -19.43 -0.40 8.69
CA THR A 21 -20.43 0.59 8.26
C THR A 21 -19.97 1.97 8.70
N PRO A 22 -19.86 2.96 7.78
CA PRO A 22 -19.54 4.33 8.15
C PRO A 22 -20.57 4.95 9.10
N ASP A 23 -20.19 5.98 9.82
CA ASP A 23 -21.12 6.74 10.67
C ASP A 23 -22.22 7.40 9.84
N ALA A 24 -23.35 7.73 10.48
CA ALA A 24 -24.57 8.15 9.81
C ALA A 24 -24.42 9.40 8.91
N ASP A 25 -23.63 10.37 9.33
CA ASP A 25 -23.34 11.58 8.53
C ASP A 25 -22.47 11.29 7.29
N VAL A 26 -21.52 10.36 7.40
CA VAL A 26 -20.76 9.87 6.25
C VAL A 26 -21.63 9.04 5.32
N GLN A 27 -22.55 8.25 5.86
CA GLN A 27 -23.52 7.52 5.04
C GLN A 27 -24.42 8.48 4.25
N GLU A 28 -24.88 9.57 4.88
CA GLU A 28 -25.69 10.58 4.21
C GLU A 28 -24.92 11.31 3.11
N PHE A 29 -23.66 11.65 3.37
CA PHE A 29 -22.75 12.17 2.35
C PHE A 29 -22.59 11.15 1.19
N ALA A 30 -22.33 9.89 1.49
CA ALA A 30 -22.11 8.84 0.51
C ALA A 30 -23.33 8.60 -0.40
N LYS A 31 -24.56 8.72 0.12
CA LYS A 31 -25.80 8.59 -0.68
C LYS A 31 -25.86 9.56 -1.85
N ASN A 32 -25.30 10.75 -1.69
CA ASN A 32 -25.28 11.75 -2.75
C ASN A 32 -24.02 11.61 -3.63
N TYR A 33 -22.88 11.35 -3.01
CA TYR A 33 -21.58 11.31 -3.65
C TYR A 33 -21.38 10.07 -4.55
N ILE A 34 -21.69 8.87 -4.03
CA ILE A 34 -21.40 7.61 -4.75
C ILE A 34 -22.17 7.49 -6.08
N PRO A 35 -23.48 7.80 -6.18
CA PRO A 35 -24.20 7.75 -7.45
C PRO A 35 -23.63 8.69 -8.50
N GLN A 36 -23.25 9.92 -8.12
CA GLN A 36 -22.61 10.86 -9.04
C GLN A 36 -21.29 10.31 -9.55
N ARG A 37 -20.52 9.70 -8.64
CA ARG A 37 -19.23 9.11 -8.99
C ARG A 37 -19.34 7.91 -9.92
N ILE A 38 -20.38 7.08 -9.77
CA ILE A 38 -20.68 5.98 -10.70
C ILE A 38 -20.90 6.54 -12.10
N ILE A 39 -21.73 7.59 -12.24
CA ILE A 39 -22.02 8.21 -13.54
C ILE A 39 -20.74 8.75 -14.18
N GLU A 40 -19.95 9.54 -13.44
CA GLU A 40 -18.68 10.10 -13.94
C GLU A 40 -17.69 9.01 -14.39
N CYS A 41 -17.65 7.89 -13.69
CA CYS A 41 -16.78 6.77 -14.04
C CYS A 41 -17.28 6.07 -15.31
N GLN A 42 -18.60 5.84 -15.44
CA GLN A 42 -19.20 5.25 -16.63
C GLN A 42 -18.95 6.11 -17.88
N GLU A 43 -19.12 7.44 -17.76
CA GLU A 43 -18.83 8.37 -18.86
C GLU A 43 -17.37 8.33 -19.33
N LYS A 44 -16.45 8.03 -18.41
CA LYS A 44 -15.00 7.92 -18.69
C LYS A 44 -14.56 6.49 -19.05
N GLY A 45 -15.48 5.52 -19.07
CA GLY A 45 -15.16 4.11 -19.27
C GLY A 45 -14.33 3.50 -18.14
N ILE A 46 -14.44 4.07 -16.91
CA ILE A 46 -13.77 3.58 -15.72
C ILE A 46 -14.70 2.60 -15.00
N VAL A 47 -14.19 1.42 -14.69
CA VAL A 47 -14.90 0.45 -13.85
C VAL A 47 -14.93 0.96 -12.40
N PHE A 48 -16.12 1.03 -11.82
CA PHE A 48 -16.33 1.49 -10.45
C PHE A 48 -17.34 0.57 -9.76
N GLU A 49 -16.83 -0.53 -9.22
CA GLU A 49 -17.61 -1.61 -8.64
C GLU A 49 -17.42 -1.65 -7.11
N ASN A 50 -18.49 -2.05 -6.41
CA ASN A 50 -18.47 -2.13 -4.96
C ASN A 50 -18.00 -3.51 -4.49
N ASN A 51 -16.72 -3.78 -4.65
CA ASN A 51 -16.13 -5.04 -4.25
C ASN A 51 -15.79 -5.08 -2.74
N PRO A 52 -15.91 -6.24 -2.08
CA PRO A 52 -15.48 -6.41 -0.70
C PRO A 52 -13.97 -6.32 -0.59
N GLN A 53 -13.49 -5.73 0.50
CA GLN A 53 -12.07 -5.57 0.78
C GLN A 53 -11.77 -5.97 2.23
N VAL A 54 -10.58 -6.52 2.48
CA VAL A 54 -10.12 -6.81 3.83
C VAL A 54 -9.81 -5.50 4.55
N ARG A 55 -10.47 -5.27 5.68
CA ARG A 55 -10.32 -4.08 6.51
C ARG A 55 -9.29 -4.28 7.61
N LEU A 56 -8.42 -3.32 7.83
CA LEU A 56 -7.58 -3.26 9.02
C LEU A 56 -8.25 -2.43 10.12
N SER A 57 -8.64 -3.07 11.22
CA SER A 57 -9.24 -2.40 12.38
C SER A 57 -8.24 -2.04 13.47
N ASN A 58 -7.15 -2.80 13.59
CA ASN A 58 -6.05 -2.49 14.50
C ASN A 58 -4.76 -3.22 14.07
N ALA A 59 -3.62 -2.72 14.54
CA ALA A 59 -2.32 -3.36 14.37
C ALA A 59 -1.48 -3.19 15.64
N SER A 60 -0.79 -4.23 16.05
CA SER A 60 0.09 -4.20 17.22
C SER A 60 1.28 -5.15 17.07
N TRP A 61 2.40 -4.80 17.70
CA TRP A 61 3.52 -5.73 17.80
C TRP A 61 3.25 -6.74 18.91
N VAL A 62 3.51 -8.00 18.64
CA VAL A 62 3.38 -9.04 19.66
C VAL A 62 4.54 -8.92 20.64
N SER A 63 4.23 -8.76 21.93
CA SER A 63 5.25 -8.80 22.97
C SER A 63 5.89 -10.18 22.99
N SER A 64 7.17 -10.27 22.63
CA SER A 64 7.93 -11.50 22.85
C SER A 64 8.72 -11.36 24.15
N ASN A 65 8.59 -12.34 25.03
CA ASN A 65 9.51 -12.51 26.18
C ASN A 65 10.91 -12.97 25.73
N ALA A 66 11.12 -13.11 24.43
CA ALA A 66 12.40 -13.47 23.86
C ALA A 66 13.34 -12.27 23.89
N LYS A 67 14.60 -12.49 24.27
CA LYS A 67 15.69 -11.51 24.27
C LYS A 67 16.13 -11.08 22.85
N GLY A 68 15.21 -11.06 21.90
CA GLY A 68 15.41 -10.58 20.53
C GLY A 68 15.02 -9.11 20.42
N GLY A 69 15.81 -8.32 19.71
CA GLY A 69 15.50 -6.91 19.47
C GLY A 69 14.15 -6.69 18.77
N LEU A 70 13.73 -5.44 18.66
CA LEU A 70 12.47 -5.01 18.03
C LEU A 70 12.27 -5.57 16.61
N ASP A 71 13.35 -5.91 15.92
CA ASP A 71 13.37 -6.29 14.50
C ASP A 71 12.76 -7.68 14.19
N ASN A 72 12.46 -8.50 15.20
CA ASN A 72 11.95 -9.86 15.02
C ASN A 72 10.58 -10.11 15.70
N ARG A 73 9.86 -9.07 16.07
CA ARG A 73 8.53 -9.23 16.66
C ARG A 73 7.47 -9.37 15.57
N PRO A 74 6.59 -10.39 15.68
CA PRO A 74 5.46 -10.51 14.74
C PRO A 74 4.56 -9.27 14.79
N LEU A 75 4.09 -8.83 13.65
CA LEU A 75 3.06 -7.82 13.52
C LEU A 75 1.69 -8.50 13.53
N ARG A 76 0.87 -8.21 14.54
CA ARG A 76 -0.50 -8.72 14.62
C ARG A 76 -1.45 -7.72 13.99
N LEU A 77 -2.26 -8.19 13.04
CA LEU A 77 -3.29 -7.43 12.35
C LEU A 77 -4.67 -7.90 12.81
N LYS A 78 -5.50 -6.98 13.31
CA LYS A 78 -6.91 -7.25 13.58
C LYS A 78 -7.72 -6.83 12.36
N LEU A 79 -8.36 -7.81 11.73
CA LEU A 79 -8.99 -7.65 10.43
C LEU A 79 -10.53 -7.73 10.51
N GLY A 80 -11.17 -7.37 9.44
CA GLY A 80 -12.60 -7.46 9.19
C GLY A 80 -12.88 -7.19 7.71
N TRP A 81 -14.14 -6.95 7.37
CA TRP A 81 -14.53 -6.59 6.01
C TRP A 81 -14.94 -5.14 5.88
N THR A 82 -14.77 -4.61 4.68
CA THR A 82 -15.34 -3.34 4.22
C THR A 82 -15.70 -3.44 2.75
N TRP A 83 -16.37 -2.41 2.24
CA TRP A 83 -16.73 -2.30 0.83
C TRP A 83 -15.96 -1.16 0.17
N TYR A 84 -15.67 -1.30 -1.11
CA TYR A 84 -14.95 -0.27 -1.86
C TYR A 84 -15.67 1.09 -1.81
N TYR A 85 -17.00 1.15 -1.88
CA TYR A 85 -17.73 2.41 -1.76
C TYR A 85 -17.56 3.06 -0.37
N HIS A 86 -17.46 2.26 0.70
CA HIS A 86 -17.12 2.80 2.02
C HIS A 86 -15.70 3.38 2.04
N THR A 87 -14.76 2.73 1.34
CA THR A 87 -13.38 3.24 1.20
C THR A 87 -13.36 4.57 0.47
N VAL A 88 -14.10 4.68 -0.63
CA VAL A 88 -14.19 5.93 -1.38
C VAL A 88 -14.82 7.04 -0.55
N ALA A 89 -15.91 6.73 0.16
CA ALA A 89 -16.65 7.72 0.97
C ALA A 89 -15.93 8.10 2.28
N THR A 90 -14.94 7.35 2.73
CA THR A 90 -14.21 7.61 3.98
C THR A 90 -12.75 7.97 3.70
N ASN A 91 -11.91 6.98 3.44
CA ASN A 91 -10.47 7.19 3.17
C ASN A 91 -10.21 8.07 1.94
N GLY A 92 -11.05 7.96 0.90
CA GLY A 92 -10.95 8.78 -0.30
C GLY A 92 -11.33 10.24 -0.08
N MET A 93 -12.13 10.55 0.95
CA MET A 93 -12.76 11.84 1.19
C MET A 93 -12.40 12.45 2.54
N THR A 94 -11.22 12.22 3.05
CA THR A 94 -10.79 12.72 4.37
C THR A 94 -10.84 14.26 4.49
N ASP A 95 -10.69 14.98 3.39
CA ASP A 95 -10.72 16.45 3.35
C ASP A 95 -12.15 17.02 3.16
N GLU A 96 -13.16 16.16 2.89
CA GLU A 96 -14.54 16.60 2.70
C GLU A 96 -15.17 17.07 4.00
N ARG A 97 -15.95 18.16 3.90
CA ARG A 97 -16.63 18.77 5.03
C ARG A 97 -17.98 18.15 5.28
N LEU A 98 -18.20 17.83 6.53
CA LEU A 98 -19.49 17.38 7.06
C LEU A 98 -20.38 18.58 7.44
N PRO A 99 -21.69 18.39 7.65
CA PRO A 99 -22.61 19.47 8.02
C PRO A 99 -22.23 20.24 9.28
N ASP A 100 -21.49 19.61 10.21
CA ASP A 100 -20.98 20.25 11.44
C ASP A 100 -19.72 21.09 11.21
N GLY A 101 -19.22 21.19 9.98
CA GLY A 101 -18.05 21.95 9.57
C GLY A 101 -16.71 21.23 9.75
N SER A 102 -16.67 20.09 10.42
CA SER A 102 -15.45 19.25 10.51
C SER A 102 -15.20 18.54 9.19
N THR A 103 -13.96 18.11 8.95
CA THR A 103 -13.71 17.17 7.85
C THR A 103 -13.85 15.72 8.32
N ILE A 104 -14.10 14.79 7.36
CA ILE A 104 -14.14 13.35 7.65
C ILE A 104 -12.86 12.91 8.36
N GLY A 105 -11.69 13.36 7.90
CA GLY A 105 -10.40 13.04 8.51
C GLY A 105 -10.25 13.59 9.93
N GLN A 106 -10.70 14.82 10.18
CA GLN A 106 -10.65 15.44 11.51
C GLN A 106 -11.57 14.72 12.51
N LYS A 107 -12.76 14.31 12.07
CA LYS A 107 -13.75 13.70 12.94
C LYS A 107 -13.49 12.22 13.21
N TYR A 108 -13.07 11.48 12.20
CA TYR A 108 -13.01 10.02 12.24
C TYR A 108 -11.61 9.42 12.21
N ALA A 109 -10.58 10.23 12.00
CA ALA A 109 -9.18 9.81 11.93
C ALA A 109 -8.21 10.91 12.38
N ALA A 110 -8.54 11.66 13.42
CA ALA A 110 -7.75 12.78 13.91
C ALA A 110 -6.30 12.38 14.26
N GLN A 111 -6.10 11.19 14.80
CA GLN A 111 -4.78 10.67 15.17
C GLN A 111 -4.32 9.64 14.14
N ILE A 112 -3.33 9.99 13.34
CA ILE A 112 -2.84 9.13 12.26
C ILE A 112 -2.29 7.80 12.75
N ASN A 113 -1.66 7.78 13.93
CA ASN A 113 -1.02 6.58 14.48
C ASN A 113 -1.99 5.69 15.28
N ASN A 114 -3.22 6.14 15.48
CA ASN A 114 -4.22 5.39 16.23
C ASN A 114 -5.24 4.74 15.28
N LEU A 115 -5.03 3.47 14.99
CA LEU A 115 -5.98 2.67 14.20
C LEU A 115 -7.21 2.28 15.02
N HIS A 116 -7.05 2.09 16.32
CA HIS A 116 -8.14 1.62 17.20
C HIS A 116 -9.34 2.59 17.19
N ASP A 117 -9.06 3.89 17.24
CA ASP A 117 -10.10 4.93 17.26
C ASP A 117 -10.42 5.45 15.85
N CYS A 118 -9.78 4.89 14.83
CA CYS A 118 -10.03 5.28 13.45
C CYS A 118 -11.32 4.63 12.91
N ARG A 119 -12.31 5.47 12.61
CA ARG A 119 -13.61 5.04 12.08
C ARG A 119 -13.73 5.25 10.57
N LEU A 120 -12.64 5.06 9.84
CA LEU A 120 -12.61 4.95 8.40
C LEU A 120 -12.66 3.49 7.96
N SER A 121 -12.92 3.29 6.69
CA SER A 121 -12.96 1.96 6.06
C SER A 121 -11.65 1.18 6.21
N ASN A 122 -10.52 1.84 6.02
CA ASN A 122 -9.16 1.30 6.20
C ASN A 122 -8.93 -0.05 5.52
N PRO A 123 -9.21 -0.21 4.22
CA PRO A 123 -8.83 -1.46 3.54
C PRO A 123 -7.32 -1.62 3.65
N ILE A 124 -6.86 -2.84 3.99
CA ILE A 124 -5.43 -3.11 3.98
C ILE A 124 -4.99 -3.44 2.56
N ALA A 125 -3.92 -2.79 2.13
CA ALA A 125 -3.32 -3.04 0.83
C ALA A 125 -1.86 -3.50 0.98
N VAL A 126 -1.34 -4.14 -0.05
CA VAL A 126 0.10 -4.34 -0.23
C VAL A 126 0.65 -3.26 -1.15
N ASN A 127 1.94 -2.95 -1.00
CA ASN A 127 2.63 -1.98 -1.83
C ASN A 127 4.09 -2.43 -1.95
N LEU A 128 4.45 -3.06 -3.07
CA LEU A 128 5.70 -3.78 -3.22
C LEU A 128 6.56 -3.23 -4.35
N SER A 129 7.83 -3.00 -4.03
CA SER A 129 8.88 -2.83 -5.04
C SER A 129 9.17 -4.18 -5.71
N VAL A 130 9.18 -4.21 -7.03
CA VAL A 130 9.50 -5.42 -7.80
C VAL A 130 10.97 -5.35 -8.21
N ILE A 131 11.75 -6.37 -7.82
CA ILE A 131 13.16 -6.48 -8.16
C ILE A 131 13.35 -7.67 -9.09
N THR A 132 13.91 -7.44 -10.27
CA THR A 132 14.07 -8.45 -11.32
C THR A 132 15.38 -9.22 -11.19
N LYS A 133 15.48 -10.35 -11.90
CA LYS A 133 16.67 -11.22 -11.96
C LYS A 133 17.93 -10.47 -12.38
N ASP A 134 17.83 -9.54 -13.31
CA ASP A 134 18.92 -8.71 -13.81
C ASP A 134 19.15 -7.44 -12.98
N ASN A 135 18.63 -7.43 -11.73
CA ASN A 135 18.83 -6.39 -10.73
C ASN A 135 18.30 -5.01 -11.13
N TYR A 136 17.10 -4.96 -11.70
CA TYR A 136 16.34 -3.73 -11.86
C TYR A 136 15.20 -3.66 -10.87
N ILE A 137 14.87 -2.44 -10.42
CA ILE A 137 13.67 -2.17 -9.63
C ILE A 137 12.63 -1.49 -10.51
N LEU A 138 11.38 -1.94 -10.42
CA LEU A 138 10.30 -1.49 -11.28
C LEU A 138 9.37 -0.54 -10.53
N LEU A 139 8.90 0.47 -11.26
CA LEU A 139 7.87 1.40 -10.83
C LEU A 139 6.76 1.41 -11.88
N GLY A 140 5.52 1.55 -11.43
CA GLY A 140 4.37 1.85 -12.28
C GLY A 140 4.05 3.35 -12.23
N GLN A 141 3.65 3.93 -13.36
CA GLN A 141 3.02 5.22 -13.37
C GLN A 141 1.50 5.03 -13.46
N ARG A 142 0.77 5.62 -12.54
CA ARG A 142 -0.70 5.53 -12.59
C ARG A 142 -1.25 6.28 -13.81
N SER A 143 -2.16 5.64 -14.51
CA SER A 143 -2.79 6.25 -15.67
C SER A 143 -3.58 7.51 -15.26
N HIS A 144 -3.83 8.41 -16.20
CA HIS A 144 -4.71 9.55 -15.97
C HIS A 144 -6.20 9.18 -15.88
N ALA A 145 -6.54 7.92 -16.16
CA ALA A 145 -7.89 7.38 -16.05
C ALA A 145 -8.28 6.95 -14.63
N VAL A 146 -7.33 6.84 -13.69
CA VAL A 146 -7.62 6.50 -12.30
C VAL A 146 -8.06 7.72 -11.48
N GLN A 147 -8.75 7.48 -10.37
CA GLN A 147 -9.33 8.57 -9.57
C GLN A 147 -8.37 9.18 -8.55
N ILE A 148 -7.40 8.40 -8.09
CA ILE A 148 -6.50 8.79 -7.00
C ILE A 148 -5.07 8.70 -7.53
N PHE A 149 -4.29 9.77 -7.31
CA PHE A 149 -2.87 9.85 -7.68
C PHE A 149 -2.57 9.73 -9.19
N GLN A 150 -3.41 10.33 -10.04
CA GLN A 150 -3.21 10.38 -11.51
C GLN A 150 -1.79 10.82 -11.89
N GLY A 151 -1.16 10.09 -12.80
CA GLY A 151 0.18 10.38 -13.32
C GLY A 151 1.32 10.25 -12.32
N SER A 152 1.03 9.87 -11.05
CA SER A 152 2.07 9.66 -10.05
C SER A 152 2.75 8.30 -10.21
N TYR A 153 4.03 8.24 -9.89
CA TYR A 153 4.70 6.95 -9.75
C TYR A 153 4.27 6.24 -8.48
N GLN A 154 4.21 4.93 -8.55
CA GLN A 154 3.94 4.03 -7.43
C GLN A 154 4.84 2.79 -7.53
N PRO A 155 5.00 1.99 -6.48
CA PRO A 155 5.57 0.65 -6.60
C PRO A 155 4.80 -0.14 -7.66
N ALA A 156 5.51 -1.01 -8.36
CA ALA A 156 4.96 -1.73 -9.50
C ALA A 156 3.86 -2.74 -9.13
N VAL A 157 3.70 -3.05 -7.85
CA VAL A 157 2.65 -3.92 -7.33
C VAL A 157 1.93 -3.23 -6.18
N SER A 158 0.62 -3.02 -6.33
CA SER A 158 -0.20 -2.35 -5.32
C SER A 158 -1.67 -2.74 -5.42
N GLY A 159 -2.21 -3.39 -4.40
CA GLY A 159 -3.63 -3.72 -4.35
C GLY A 159 -4.14 -4.06 -2.95
N ALA A 160 -5.44 -4.00 -2.79
CA ALA A 160 -6.11 -4.29 -1.54
C ALA A 160 -6.39 -5.80 -1.37
N GLY A 161 -6.37 -6.25 -0.12
CA GLY A 161 -6.80 -7.60 0.21
C GLY A 161 -8.26 -7.84 -0.17
N GLN A 162 -8.52 -8.98 -0.80
CA GLN A 162 -9.82 -9.39 -1.33
C GLN A 162 -10.24 -10.76 -0.77
N PRO A 163 -11.47 -11.23 -1.00
CA PRO A 163 -11.92 -12.54 -0.53
C PRO A 163 -11.06 -13.71 -1.03
N GLU A 164 -10.49 -13.58 -2.22
CA GLU A 164 -9.64 -14.59 -2.84
C GLU A 164 -8.30 -14.78 -2.09
N ASP A 165 -7.91 -13.79 -1.29
CA ASP A 165 -6.69 -13.82 -0.49
C ASP A 165 -6.92 -14.42 0.91
N VAL A 166 -8.11 -14.98 1.15
CA VAL A 166 -8.50 -15.64 2.41
C VAL A 166 -8.50 -17.14 2.20
N ASP A 167 -7.82 -17.87 3.06
CA ASP A 167 -7.73 -19.33 2.96
C ASP A 167 -9.03 -20.06 3.37
N GLY A 168 -9.02 -21.40 3.25
CA GLY A 168 -10.15 -22.24 3.60
C GLY A 168 -10.57 -22.21 5.08
N ASP A 169 -9.70 -21.75 5.96
CA ASP A 169 -9.94 -21.58 7.40
C ASP A 169 -10.41 -20.16 7.74
N GLY A 170 -10.57 -19.30 6.73
CA GLY A 170 -11.00 -17.91 6.91
C GLY A 170 -9.90 -16.98 7.37
N VAL A 171 -8.64 -17.34 7.17
CA VAL A 171 -7.49 -16.52 7.53
C VAL A 171 -6.99 -15.76 6.31
N TYR A 172 -6.90 -14.43 6.44
CA TYR A 172 -6.30 -13.60 5.42
C TYR A 172 -4.79 -13.78 5.37
N ASP A 173 -4.25 -13.97 4.16
CA ASP A 173 -2.81 -14.05 3.93
C ASP A 173 -2.35 -12.90 3.02
N PRO A 174 -1.63 -11.89 3.54
CA PRO A 174 -1.12 -10.77 2.74
C PRO A 174 -0.11 -11.22 1.67
N PHE A 175 0.51 -12.40 1.82
CA PHE A 175 1.36 -12.96 0.79
C PHE A 175 0.55 -13.40 -0.43
N GLN A 176 -0.68 -13.89 -0.24
CA GLN A 176 -1.59 -14.20 -1.37
C GLN A 176 -1.97 -12.92 -2.11
N THR A 177 -2.32 -11.83 -1.41
CA THR A 177 -2.54 -10.52 -2.04
C THR A 177 -1.30 -10.10 -2.85
N ALA A 178 -0.11 -10.22 -2.28
CA ALA A 178 1.13 -9.86 -2.96
C ALA A 178 1.36 -10.66 -4.25
N LEU A 179 1.11 -11.96 -4.21
CA LEU A 179 1.30 -12.86 -5.36
C LEU A 179 0.23 -12.61 -6.45
N ARG A 180 -1.03 -12.45 -6.06
CA ARG A 180 -2.13 -12.15 -6.97
C ARG A 180 -1.89 -10.83 -7.70
N GLU A 181 -1.64 -9.75 -6.98
CA GLU A 181 -1.36 -8.44 -7.57
C GLU A 181 -0.09 -8.46 -8.44
N THR A 182 0.94 -9.22 -8.04
CA THR A 182 2.14 -9.40 -8.88
C THR A 182 1.80 -10.10 -10.20
N ALA A 183 0.96 -11.12 -10.15
CA ALA A 183 0.51 -11.81 -11.36
C ALA A 183 -0.32 -10.87 -12.26
N GLU A 184 -1.23 -10.11 -11.70
CA GLU A 184 -2.13 -9.21 -12.43
C GLU A 184 -1.39 -8.02 -13.05
N GLU A 185 -0.43 -7.44 -12.31
CA GLU A 185 0.21 -6.19 -12.69
C GLU A 185 1.57 -6.37 -13.38
N CYS A 186 2.31 -7.43 -13.08
CA CYS A 186 3.71 -7.53 -13.53
C CYS A 186 4.04 -8.78 -14.34
N THR A 187 3.54 -9.95 -13.96
CA THR A 187 4.11 -11.19 -14.46
C THR A 187 3.16 -12.05 -15.32
N GLY A 188 1.85 -11.86 -15.16
CA GLY A 188 0.88 -12.69 -15.86
C GLY A 188 1.11 -14.17 -15.60
N GLN A 189 1.41 -14.89 -16.68
CA GLN A 189 1.68 -16.33 -16.63
C GLN A 189 3.19 -16.65 -16.74
N LEU A 190 4.08 -15.78 -16.29
CA LEU A 190 5.51 -16.11 -16.23
C LEU A 190 5.74 -17.38 -15.41
N HIS A 191 6.60 -18.25 -15.93
CA HIS A 191 6.98 -19.49 -15.28
C HIS A 191 8.49 -19.54 -15.04
N PRO A 192 8.93 -19.92 -13.83
CA PRO A 192 8.10 -20.20 -12.66
C PRO A 192 7.49 -18.92 -12.08
N ALA A 193 6.27 -19.02 -11.56
CA ALA A 193 5.62 -17.94 -10.83
C ALA A 193 6.37 -17.66 -9.51
N PRO A 194 6.39 -16.41 -9.03
CA PRO A 194 6.93 -16.10 -7.71
C PRO A 194 6.12 -16.79 -6.60
N THR A 195 6.77 -17.03 -5.48
CA THR A 195 6.20 -17.66 -4.30
C THR A 195 6.25 -16.73 -3.09
N ALA A 196 5.60 -17.11 -2.00
CA ALA A 196 5.67 -16.35 -0.74
C ALA A 196 7.11 -16.15 -0.22
N ASP A 197 8.04 -17.04 -0.56
CA ASP A 197 9.45 -16.90 -0.18
C ASP A 197 10.20 -15.82 -0.97
N ASP A 198 9.61 -15.31 -2.04
CA ASP A 198 10.14 -14.21 -2.84
C ASP A 198 9.65 -12.84 -2.34
N VAL A 199 8.68 -12.82 -1.42
CA VAL A 199 8.09 -11.60 -0.84
C VAL A 199 8.71 -11.31 0.52
N THR A 200 9.09 -10.04 0.74
CA THR A 200 9.54 -9.55 2.05
C THR A 200 8.76 -8.31 2.41
N PHE A 201 8.01 -8.36 3.50
CA PHE A 201 7.37 -7.17 4.06
C PHE A 201 8.31 -6.48 5.06
N PHE A 202 8.46 -5.17 4.94
CA PHE A 202 9.27 -4.34 5.83
C PHE A 202 8.47 -3.74 6.98
N GLY A 203 7.15 -3.60 6.80
CA GLY A 203 6.29 -3.06 7.85
C GLY A 203 4.93 -2.58 7.33
N LEU A 204 4.21 -1.93 8.25
CA LEU A 204 2.92 -1.31 8.02
C LEU A 204 3.08 0.22 8.04
N ALA A 205 2.51 0.88 7.05
CA ALA A 205 2.45 2.34 6.98
C ALA A 205 1.02 2.81 6.73
N ARG A 206 0.76 4.10 6.97
CA ARG A 206 -0.49 4.76 6.60
C ARG A 206 -0.19 5.99 5.76
N TRP A 207 -0.94 6.16 4.70
CA TRP A 207 -0.85 7.36 3.89
C TRP A 207 -1.38 8.57 4.66
N MET A 208 -0.59 9.66 4.74
CA MET A 208 -0.95 10.82 5.58
C MET A 208 -2.27 11.47 5.18
N LYS A 209 -2.55 11.61 3.90
CA LYS A 209 -3.75 12.27 3.39
C LYS A 209 -4.99 11.40 3.55
N THR A 210 -4.98 10.20 2.98
CA THR A 210 -6.15 9.32 2.94
C THR A 210 -6.26 8.41 4.15
N ARG A 211 -5.27 8.36 5.02
CA ARG A 211 -5.18 7.41 6.16
C ARG A 211 -5.17 5.94 5.75
N PHE A 212 -4.97 5.66 4.48
CA PHE A 212 -4.97 4.32 3.92
C PHE A 212 -3.83 3.47 4.51
N PRO A 213 -4.11 2.30 5.11
CA PRO A 213 -3.07 1.42 5.61
C PRO A 213 -2.54 0.51 4.50
N PHE A 214 -1.24 0.28 4.48
CA PHE A 214 -0.62 -0.68 3.57
C PHE A 214 0.60 -1.35 4.18
N LEU A 215 0.78 -2.61 3.83
CA LEU A 215 2.00 -3.35 4.04
C LEU A 215 2.96 -3.02 2.90
N PHE A 216 4.12 -2.47 3.24
CA PHE A 216 5.12 -2.16 2.25
C PHE A 216 6.26 -3.17 2.30
N GLY A 217 6.85 -3.46 1.14
CA GLY A 217 7.86 -4.48 1.02
C GLY A 217 8.47 -4.58 -0.38
N GLU A 218 9.05 -5.72 -0.67
CA GLU A 218 9.57 -6.05 -1.99
C GLU A 218 9.21 -7.48 -2.39
N ILE A 219 9.16 -7.71 -3.70
CA ILE A 219 9.10 -9.04 -4.30
C ILE A 219 10.26 -9.20 -5.29
N ARG A 220 10.95 -10.34 -5.21
CA ARG A 220 12.09 -10.68 -6.08
C ARG A 220 11.70 -11.67 -7.14
N LEU A 221 11.70 -11.24 -8.39
CA LEU A 221 11.45 -12.09 -9.55
C LEU A 221 12.77 -12.77 -9.97
N ARG A 222 13.04 -13.94 -9.42
CA ARG A 222 14.32 -14.63 -9.59
C ARG A 222 14.58 -15.12 -11.01
N GLU A 223 13.52 -15.30 -11.80
CA GLU A 223 13.63 -15.88 -13.14
C GLU A 223 13.25 -14.90 -14.26
N ALA A 224 12.66 -13.75 -13.94
CA ALA A 224 12.24 -12.76 -14.91
C ALA A 224 13.18 -11.54 -14.95
N THR A 225 13.57 -11.14 -16.13
CA THR A 225 14.34 -9.90 -16.39
C THR A 225 13.41 -8.69 -16.47
N ALA A 226 13.97 -7.50 -16.29
CA ALA A 226 13.21 -6.26 -16.45
C ALA A 226 12.58 -6.16 -17.85
N LYS A 227 13.28 -6.58 -18.88
CA LYS A 227 12.76 -6.57 -20.26
C LYS A 227 11.53 -7.47 -20.42
N GLU A 228 11.53 -8.66 -19.83
CA GLU A 228 10.40 -9.58 -19.89
C GLU A 228 9.19 -9.01 -19.16
N VAL A 229 9.38 -8.50 -17.93
CA VAL A 229 8.31 -7.88 -17.16
C VAL A 229 7.76 -6.63 -17.86
N MET A 230 8.62 -5.78 -18.43
CA MET A 230 8.20 -4.57 -19.14
C MET A 230 7.43 -4.87 -20.43
N SER A 231 7.60 -6.06 -21.01
CA SER A 231 6.84 -6.49 -22.20
C SER A 231 5.47 -7.06 -21.88
N TYR A 232 5.18 -7.35 -20.62
CA TYR A 232 3.87 -7.84 -20.19
C TYR A 232 2.83 -6.71 -20.18
N GLU A 233 1.66 -6.97 -20.76
CA GLU A 233 0.52 -6.06 -20.67
C GLU A 233 -0.29 -6.38 -19.40
N PRO A 234 -0.47 -5.41 -18.47
CA PRO A 234 -1.27 -5.62 -17.28
C PRO A 234 -2.71 -6.03 -17.62
N THR A 235 -3.28 -6.87 -16.78
CA THR A 235 -4.67 -7.32 -16.92
C THR A 235 -5.64 -6.13 -16.83
N HIS A 236 -5.28 -5.11 -16.08
CA HIS A 236 -6.10 -3.93 -15.86
C HIS A 236 -5.48 -2.66 -16.46
N LYS A 237 -6.30 -1.85 -17.14
CA LYS A 237 -5.90 -0.57 -17.80
C LYS A 237 -5.63 0.58 -16.81
N TRP A 238 -5.52 0.32 -15.52
CA TRP A 238 -5.24 1.33 -14.49
C TRP A 238 -3.78 1.77 -14.45
N GLU A 239 -2.91 0.90 -14.94
CA GLU A 239 -1.49 1.12 -15.03
C GLU A 239 -1.17 1.95 -16.28
N GLY A 240 -0.35 2.99 -16.09
CA GLY A 240 0.24 3.77 -17.16
C GLY A 240 1.60 3.17 -17.60
N GLU A 241 2.55 4.06 -17.86
CA GLU A 241 3.90 3.64 -18.23
C GLU A 241 4.63 3.00 -17.04
N ARG A 242 5.48 2.03 -17.35
CA ARG A 242 6.39 1.43 -16.38
C ARG A 242 7.79 2.00 -16.55
N LEU A 243 8.52 2.07 -15.46
CA LEU A 243 9.92 2.48 -15.41
C LEU A 243 10.74 1.38 -14.76
N ALA A 244 11.84 1.02 -15.38
CA ALA A 244 12.84 0.14 -14.81
C ALA A 244 14.11 0.94 -14.50
N LEU A 245 14.56 0.90 -13.24
CA LEU A 245 15.79 1.53 -12.78
C LEU A 245 16.79 0.46 -12.38
N PRO A 246 18.09 0.59 -12.72
CA PRO A 246 19.11 -0.27 -12.13
C PRO A 246 19.01 -0.21 -10.60
N PHE A 247 18.90 -1.36 -9.94
CA PHE A 247 18.77 -1.42 -8.49
C PHE A 247 20.13 -1.27 -7.83
N THR A 248 20.68 -0.07 -7.90
CA THR A 248 21.92 0.36 -7.24
C THR A 248 21.65 1.56 -6.36
N VAL A 249 22.48 1.76 -5.33
CA VAL A 249 22.36 2.93 -4.45
C VAL A 249 22.43 4.23 -5.26
N GLU A 250 23.35 4.32 -6.22
CA GLU A 250 23.51 5.52 -7.05
C GLU A 250 22.25 5.82 -7.87
N SER A 251 21.77 4.85 -8.65
CA SER A 251 20.65 5.04 -9.58
C SER A 251 19.34 5.37 -8.86
N VAL A 252 19.03 4.59 -7.82
CA VAL A 252 17.78 4.81 -7.06
C VAL A 252 17.84 6.10 -6.25
N THR A 253 18.99 6.40 -5.64
CA THR A 253 19.16 7.66 -4.87
C THR A 253 19.06 8.88 -5.78
N GLN A 254 19.68 8.83 -6.98
CA GLN A 254 19.57 9.92 -7.95
C GLN A 254 18.12 10.15 -8.38
N TRP A 255 17.42 9.07 -8.74
CA TRP A 255 16.01 9.15 -9.12
C TRP A 255 15.12 9.71 -8.00
N CYS A 256 15.34 9.26 -6.76
CA CYS A 256 14.65 9.79 -5.59
C CYS A 256 14.99 11.27 -5.35
N ALA A 257 16.25 11.67 -5.48
CA ALA A 257 16.67 13.05 -5.28
C ALA A 257 16.01 14.01 -6.28
N ASP A 258 15.96 13.61 -7.55
CA ASP A 258 15.34 14.43 -8.60
C ASP A 258 13.84 14.63 -8.36
N ARG A 259 13.15 13.58 -7.92
CA ARG A 259 11.71 13.62 -7.61
C ARG A 259 11.40 14.28 -6.27
N TYR A 260 12.24 14.07 -5.26
CA TYR A 260 12.10 14.64 -3.94
C TYR A 260 12.33 16.15 -3.94
N ARG A 261 13.31 16.64 -4.71
CA ARG A 261 13.53 18.08 -4.89
C ARG A 261 12.30 18.76 -5.47
N ASP A 262 11.68 18.20 -6.49
CA ASP A 262 10.48 18.73 -7.10
C ASP A 262 9.29 18.77 -6.13
N GLN A 263 9.21 17.83 -5.20
CA GLN A 263 8.17 17.75 -4.19
C GLN A 263 8.48 18.58 -2.94
N TYR A 264 9.74 18.70 -2.54
CA TYR A 264 10.18 19.39 -1.32
C TYR A 264 10.29 20.90 -1.50
N TYR A 265 10.78 21.35 -2.65
CA TYR A 265 10.96 22.76 -2.94
C TYR A 265 9.76 23.39 -3.67
N GLY A 266 8.90 22.61 -4.16
CA GLY A 266 7.91 23.05 -5.12
C GLY A 266 6.46 22.85 -4.76
N ARG A 267 5.91 23.37 -3.69
CA ARG A 267 4.51 23.80 -3.76
C ARG A 267 3.41 23.00 -3.08
N VAL A 268 3.59 21.81 -2.58
CA VAL A 268 2.57 21.14 -1.78
C VAL A 268 3.27 20.40 -0.66
N GLY A 269 2.81 20.56 0.57
CA GLY A 269 3.40 19.99 1.78
C GLY A 269 3.98 18.60 1.55
N ALA A 270 5.28 18.48 1.76
CA ALA A 270 6.09 17.35 1.34
C ALA A 270 5.66 16.06 1.99
N THR A 271 4.83 15.34 1.31
CA THR A 271 4.62 13.92 1.57
C THR A 271 5.60 13.16 0.70
N ILE A 272 6.57 12.48 1.32
CA ILE A 272 7.34 11.46 0.61
C ILE A 272 6.33 10.56 -0.07
N SER A 273 6.37 10.46 -1.39
CA SER A 273 5.45 9.61 -2.12
C SER A 273 5.68 8.14 -1.75
N ALA A 274 4.65 7.31 -1.78
CA ALA A 274 4.79 5.89 -1.47
C ALA A 274 5.91 5.20 -2.25
N PRO A 275 6.11 5.49 -3.57
CA PRO A 275 7.22 4.89 -4.31
C PRO A 275 8.59 5.27 -3.75
N ILE A 276 8.83 6.54 -3.42
CA ILE A 276 10.12 6.95 -2.83
C ILE A 276 10.33 6.22 -1.51
N PHE A 277 9.32 6.16 -0.66
CA PHE A 277 9.41 5.43 0.61
C PHE A 277 9.74 3.95 0.40
N SER A 278 9.01 3.26 -0.48
CA SER A 278 9.25 1.84 -0.76
C SER A 278 10.63 1.58 -1.36
N LEU A 279 11.06 2.41 -2.34
CA LEU A 279 12.40 2.33 -2.93
C LEU A 279 13.51 2.48 -1.88
N LEU A 280 13.37 3.47 -0.99
CA LEU A 280 14.35 3.72 0.06
C LEU A 280 14.41 2.58 1.07
N GLN A 281 13.27 1.96 1.41
CA GLN A 281 13.27 0.81 2.30
C GLN A 281 13.89 -0.42 1.62
N SER A 282 13.63 -0.66 0.35
CA SER A 282 14.30 -1.72 -0.42
C SER A 282 15.81 -1.50 -0.50
N LEU A 283 16.26 -0.25 -0.73
CA LEU A 283 17.69 0.08 -0.68
C LEU A 283 18.31 -0.18 0.70
N ARG A 284 17.63 0.27 1.76
CA ARG A 284 18.11 0.07 3.13
C ARG A 284 18.24 -1.41 3.48
N TYR A 285 17.29 -2.22 3.01
CA TYR A 285 17.31 -3.66 3.23
C TYR A 285 18.42 -4.35 2.44
N ALA A 286 18.60 -4.00 1.17
CA ALA A 286 19.59 -4.64 0.28
C ALA A 286 21.02 -4.14 0.52
N TYR A 287 21.18 -2.88 0.91
CA TYR A 287 22.49 -2.20 1.04
C TYR A 287 22.61 -1.47 2.40
N PRO A 288 22.49 -2.19 3.53
CA PRO A 288 22.47 -1.57 4.86
C PRO A 288 23.75 -0.78 5.17
N ASP A 289 24.91 -1.25 4.71
CA ASP A 289 26.20 -0.59 4.93
C ASP A 289 26.34 0.73 4.15
N GLN A 290 25.60 0.89 3.06
CA GLN A 290 25.58 2.10 2.23
C GLN A 290 24.46 3.08 2.64
N TRP A 291 23.63 2.73 3.60
CA TRP A 291 22.51 3.56 4.04
C TRP A 291 22.92 4.96 4.52
N PRO A 292 24.02 5.16 5.26
CA PRO A 292 24.48 6.50 5.64
C PRO A 292 24.75 7.40 4.43
N GLU A 293 25.25 6.84 3.32
CA GLU A 293 25.50 7.58 2.08
C GLU A 293 24.17 7.98 1.40
N VAL A 294 23.16 7.11 1.42
CA VAL A 294 21.82 7.42 0.92
C VAL A 294 21.22 8.62 1.67
N ILE A 295 21.28 8.59 3.01
CA ILE A 295 20.83 9.69 3.87
C ILE A 295 21.51 10.99 3.49
N ARG A 296 22.83 10.98 3.39
CA ARG A 296 23.62 12.15 3.06
C ARG A 296 23.31 12.73 1.68
N ARG A 297 23.16 11.88 0.66
CA ARG A 297 22.81 12.31 -0.71
C ARG A 297 21.43 12.93 -0.83
N LEU A 298 20.49 12.45 -0.06
CA LEU A 298 19.10 12.89 -0.08
C LEU A 298 18.83 14.02 0.90
N ASP A 299 19.83 14.42 1.71
CA ASP A 299 19.67 15.39 2.79
C ASP A 299 18.47 15.06 3.70
N LEU A 300 18.30 13.76 3.95
CA LEU A 300 17.23 13.28 4.82
C LEU A 300 17.61 13.55 6.27
N PRO A 301 16.64 13.93 7.13
CA PRO A 301 16.90 14.01 8.55
C PRO A 301 17.34 12.64 9.06
N GLU A 302 18.39 12.61 9.88
CA GLU A 302 18.75 11.39 10.60
C GLU A 302 17.53 10.96 11.42
N ILE A 303 16.93 9.87 11.04
CA ILE A 303 15.89 9.25 11.87
C ILE A 303 16.66 8.60 13.01
N PRO A 304 16.52 9.09 14.24
CA PRO A 304 17.17 8.44 15.37
C PRO A 304 16.76 6.97 15.39
N PRO A 305 17.65 6.06 15.76
CA PRO A 305 17.28 4.67 15.94
C PRO A 305 16.09 4.62 16.89
N PRO A 306 15.12 3.72 16.67
CA PRO A 306 13.99 3.59 17.57
C PRO A 306 14.51 3.43 18.99
N ASP A 307 13.92 4.21 19.91
CA ASP A 307 14.31 4.22 21.32
C ASP A 307 14.36 2.79 21.83
N ARG A 308 15.53 2.35 22.24
CA ARG A 308 15.79 0.97 22.73
C ARG A 308 15.40 0.80 24.21
N SER A 309 14.61 1.78 24.75
CA SER A 309 14.14 1.71 26.13
C SER A 309 12.94 0.77 26.31
#